data_30fe516781421778f0b05b47ca115c24
#
_entry.id   30fe516781421778f0b05b47ca115c24
#
_cell.length_a   1.000
_cell.length_b   1.000
_cell.length_c   1.000
_cell.angle_alpha   90.00
_cell.angle_beta   90.00
_cell.angle_gamma   90.00
#
_symmetry.space_group_name_H-M   'P 1'
#
loop_
_entity.id
_entity.type
_entity.pdbx_description
1 polymer ?
#
loop_
_entity_poly.entity_id
_entity_poly.type
_entity_poly.pdbx_seq_one_letter_code
_entity_poly.pdbx_strand_id
1 'polypeptide(L)'
;MNTEFKKIKIAVIGTGTAGCLQTLQFSQELNFEYFELDWIYDPETPIFGIGEATTPHIPQVLRRSKFSTDMLFNELKGSLKYGVRFFNWGKKNKRFEHDFGVGQYGIHMDTSALSTFTLKHIENIEGTNIKVVAEKVKSIESSPNGCIVNGRNYNFVVDCSGYEPLLYKDEYIDSEIPTVDSAVIYRRMKPGKWNHTVHFAHENGWMFGIPLRDRQTWGYTFSSKFTTEEEAREGLQKLMPDEDVSTARYVTWKPRFASFLIDDNGVYARNGNAAGFMEPLQSLSGLHTEQITSIICDYVNDDCSKQLGNEAIIASEREWLEGLAYHYQMGSAFDSPFWNDVAERAKEFLKSKQCSEKDIEDIEKENPKDIERLALGCFACHDLLQLSHGLDTPTKDILGKWKFADFNSYGTDELWGAQDSIEDYLK
;
A
#
# COMPACT_ATOMS: atom_id res chain seq x y z
N MET A 1 18.31 -22.30 -41.54
CA MET A 1 19.01 -21.42 -40.60
C MET A 1 18.09 -21.23 -39.42
N ASN A 2 18.38 -21.87 -38.31
CA ASN A 2 17.66 -21.55 -37.05
C ASN A 2 18.13 -20.16 -36.61
N THR A 3 17.41 -19.14 -36.91
CA THR A 3 17.55 -17.87 -36.21
C THR A 3 17.06 -18.11 -34.78
N GLU A 4 17.99 -18.39 -33.85
CA GLU A 4 17.69 -18.30 -32.42
C GLU A 4 17.15 -16.90 -32.18
N PHE A 5 15.87 -16.79 -31.84
CA PHE A 5 15.28 -15.54 -31.38
C PHE A 5 15.98 -15.14 -30.09
N LYS A 6 16.63 -13.98 -30.10
CA LYS A 6 17.25 -13.44 -28.90
C LYS A 6 16.12 -13.06 -27.91
N LYS A 7 16.09 -13.73 -26.77
CA LYS A 7 15.09 -13.45 -25.73
C LYS A 7 15.21 -12.01 -25.21
N ILE A 8 14.08 -11.46 -24.83
CA ILE A 8 14.00 -10.18 -24.10
C ILE A 8 14.44 -10.45 -22.67
N LYS A 9 15.47 -9.76 -22.23
CA LYS A 9 16.04 -9.94 -20.90
C LYS A 9 15.58 -8.85 -19.95
N ILE A 10 14.91 -9.27 -18.85
CA ILE A 10 14.35 -8.37 -17.83
C ILE A 10 15.13 -8.56 -16.51
N ALA A 11 15.31 -7.49 -15.75
CA ALA A 11 15.74 -7.59 -14.36
C ALA A 11 14.66 -7.01 -13.43
N VAL A 12 14.39 -7.71 -12.32
CA VAL A 12 13.69 -7.16 -11.16
C VAL A 12 14.70 -7.01 -10.04
N ILE A 13 14.80 -5.83 -9.42
CA ILE A 13 15.81 -5.53 -8.40
C ILE A 13 15.14 -5.31 -7.05
N GLY A 14 15.49 -6.15 -6.07
CA GLY A 14 14.95 -6.13 -4.71
C GLY A 14 13.99 -7.27 -4.41
N THR A 15 13.95 -7.68 -3.13
CA THR A 15 13.13 -8.79 -2.61
C THR A 15 12.17 -8.35 -1.51
N GLY A 16 11.90 -7.06 -1.39
CA GLY A 16 10.78 -6.54 -0.61
C GLY A 16 9.43 -6.94 -1.20
N THR A 17 8.33 -6.51 -0.60
CA THR A 17 6.96 -6.82 -1.06
C THR A 17 6.79 -6.55 -2.56
N ALA A 18 7.23 -5.38 -3.04
CA ALA A 18 7.11 -5.01 -4.45
C ALA A 18 7.88 -5.95 -5.39
N GLY A 19 9.15 -6.27 -5.07
CA GLY A 19 9.95 -7.19 -5.89
C GLY A 19 9.39 -8.61 -5.89
N CYS A 20 8.85 -9.08 -4.77
CA CYS A 20 8.16 -10.38 -4.70
C CYS A 20 6.91 -10.39 -5.59
N LEU A 21 6.03 -9.38 -5.47
CA LEU A 21 4.80 -9.31 -6.25
C LEU A 21 5.08 -9.17 -7.75
N GLN A 22 6.04 -8.31 -8.11
CA GLN A 22 6.43 -8.13 -9.52
C GLN A 22 6.97 -9.43 -10.14
N THR A 23 7.87 -10.11 -9.44
CA THR A 23 8.45 -11.37 -9.93
C THR A 23 7.41 -12.47 -10.02
N LEU A 24 6.52 -12.58 -9.03
CA LEU A 24 5.43 -13.55 -9.03
C LEU A 24 4.44 -13.29 -10.17
N GLN A 25 4.07 -12.04 -10.43
CA GLN A 25 3.15 -11.73 -11.53
C GLN A 25 3.83 -11.98 -12.88
N PHE A 26 5.07 -11.57 -13.07
CA PHE A 26 5.85 -11.94 -14.26
C PHE A 26 5.91 -13.46 -14.48
N SER A 27 6.04 -14.24 -13.42
CA SER A 27 6.05 -15.71 -13.54
C SER A 27 4.76 -16.29 -14.11
N GLN A 28 3.64 -15.55 -14.03
CA GLN A 28 2.33 -15.98 -14.53
C GLN A 28 1.98 -15.38 -15.90
N GLU A 29 2.47 -14.20 -16.21
CA GLU A 29 2.01 -13.41 -17.35
C GLU A 29 3.00 -13.35 -18.50
N LEU A 30 4.32 -13.58 -18.25
CA LEU A 30 5.32 -13.60 -19.31
C LEU A 30 5.40 -14.95 -20.01
N ASN A 31 5.50 -14.93 -21.35
CA ASN A 31 5.83 -16.12 -22.12
C ASN A 31 7.35 -16.34 -22.14
N PHE A 32 7.85 -17.25 -21.31
CA PHE A 32 9.29 -17.54 -21.18
C PHE A 32 9.92 -18.22 -22.40
N GLU A 33 9.18 -18.46 -23.48
CA GLU A 33 9.78 -18.73 -24.79
C GLU A 33 10.50 -17.49 -25.35
N TYR A 34 9.95 -16.28 -25.06
CA TYR A 34 10.44 -15.00 -25.54
C TYR A 34 11.18 -14.19 -24.46
N PHE A 35 10.95 -14.48 -23.18
CA PHE A 35 11.50 -13.73 -22.06
C PHE A 35 12.49 -14.56 -21.24
N GLU A 36 13.42 -13.87 -20.59
CA GLU A 36 14.23 -14.35 -19.47
C GLU A 36 14.28 -13.27 -18.38
N LEU A 37 14.28 -13.68 -17.13
CA LEU A 37 14.21 -12.77 -15.98
C LEU A 37 15.33 -13.09 -14.98
N ASP A 38 16.14 -12.08 -14.66
CA ASP A 38 17.04 -12.11 -13.52
C ASP A 38 16.37 -11.37 -12.34
N TRP A 39 16.15 -12.06 -11.22
CA TRP A 39 15.69 -11.45 -9.97
C TRP A 39 16.86 -11.20 -9.05
N ILE A 40 17.30 -9.92 -8.96
CA ILE A 40 18.55 -9.50 -8.35
C ILE A 40 18.28 -8.94 -6.96
N TYR A 41 19.05 -9.36 -5.96
CA TYR A 41 18.91 -8.83 -4.61
C TYR A 41 20.24 -8.81 -3.86
N ASP A 42 20.37 -7.86 -2.91
CA ASP A 42 21.50 -7.80 -2.00
C ASP A 42 21.23 -8.72 -0.80
N PRO A 43 21.96 -9.84 -0.63
CA PRO A 43 21.75 -10.76 0.48
C PRO A 43 22.14 -10.17 1.84
N GLU A 44 22.87 -9.06 1.88
CA GLU A 44 23.27 -8.38 3.12
C GLU A 44 22.25 -7.32 3.55
N THR A 45 21.32 -6.92 2.67
CA THR A 45 20.28 -5.95 3.02
C THR A 45 19.13 -6.65 3.72
N PRO A 46 18.92 -6.40 5.04
CA PRO A 46 17.84 -7.03 5.76
C PRO A 46 16.48 -6.48 5.34
N ILE A 47 15.51 -7.36 5.14
CA ILE A 47 14.12 -6.96 4.97
C ILE A 47 13.53 -6.63 6.34
N PHE A 48 13.04 -5.41 6.45
CA PHE A 48 12.41 -4.98 7.67
C PHE A 48 10.98 -5.53 7.77
N GLY A 49 10.85 -6.72 8.37
CA GLY A 49 9.57 -7.42 8.53
C GLY A 49 8.63 -6.71 9.50
N ILE A 50 8.08 -5.56 9.13
CA ILE A 50 7.01 -4.90 9.92
C ILE A 50 5.78 -5.79 9.96
N GLY A 51 5.49 -6.44 8.87
CA GLY A 51 4.22 -7.03 8.52
C GLY A 51 3.52 -6.15 7.49
N GLU A 52 2.94 -6.78 6.50
CA GLU A 52 2.13 -6.13 5.48
C GLU A 52 0.66 -6.39 5.77
N ALA A 53 -0.15 -5.36 5.70
CA ALA A 53 -1.59 -5.49 5.68
C ALA A 53 -2.05 -5.24 4.24
N THR A 54 -2.75 -6.20 3.64
CA THR A 54 -3.08 -6.15 2.22
C THR A 54 -4.54 -5.79 1.96
N THR A 55 -4.84 -5.43 0.71
CA THR A 55 -6.17 -5.40 0.12
C THR A 55 -6.52 -6.79 -0.43
N PRO A 56 -7.77 -7.06 -0.86
CA PRO A 56 -8.16 -8.36 -1.41
C PRO A 56 -7.44 -8.78 -2.70
N HIS A 57 -6.78 -7.86 -3.41
CA HIS A 57 -6.07 -8.16 -4.66
C HIS A 57 -4.81 -9.01 -4.42
N ILE A 58 -4.02 -8.70 -3.40
CA ILE A 58 -2.75 -9.40 -3.15
C ILE A 58 -2.92 -10.90 -2.88
N PRO A 59 -3.86 -11.38 -2.05
CA PRO A 59 -4.14 -12.81 -1.95
C PRO A 59 -4.47 -13.50 -3.28
N GLN A 60 -5.08 -12.79 -4.23
CA GLN A 60 -5.37 -13.33 -5.55
C GLN A 60 -4.08 -13.50 -6.38
N VAL A 61 -3.17 -12.53 -6.36
CA VAL A 61 -1.85 -12.63 -7.00
C VAL A 61 -1.07 -13.82 -6.44
N LEU A 62 -1.00 -13.94 -5.11
CA LEU A 62 -0.30 -15.04 -4.45
C LEU A 62 -0.90 -16.40 -4.83
N ARG A 63 -2.23 -16.53 -4.87
CA ARG A 63 -2.92 -17.78 -5.27
C ARG A 63 -2.67 -18.14 -6.74
N ARG A 64 -2.71 -17.18 -7.65
CA ARG A 64 -2.36 -17.40 -9.07
C ARG A 64 -0.93 -17.92 -9.18
N SER A 65 -0.01 -17.42 -8.35
CA SER A 65 1.38 -17.88 -8.24
C SER A 65 1.55 -19.17 -7.42
N LYS A 66 0.47 -19.97 -7.26
CA LYS A 66 0.45 -21.30 -6.62
C LYS A 66 0.71 -21.30 -5.09
N PHE A 67 0.56 -20.18 -4.43
CA PHE A 67 0.58 -20.17 -2.96
C PHE A 67 -0.68 -20.85 -2.43
N SER A 68 -0.50 -21.95 -1.73
CA SER A 68 -1.60 -22.65 -1.05
C SER A 68 -2.05 -21.87 0.21
N THR A 69 -3.22 -22.21 0.71
CA THR A 69 -3.71 -21.66 1.99
C THR A 69 -2.73 -21.94 3.13
N ASP A 70 -2.13 -23.12 3.16
CA ASP A 70 -1.13 -23.49 4.17
C ASP A 70 0.11 -22.59 4.09
N MET A 71 0.63 -22.33 2.88
CA MET A 71 1.74 -21.41 2.66
C MET A 71 1.42 -20.00 3.17
N LEU A 72 0.24 -19.48 2.85
CA LEU A 72 -0.17 -18.14 3.28
C LEU A 72 -0.21 -18.01 4.81
N PHE A 73 -0.73 -19.02 5.51
CA PHE A 73 -0.91 -18.92 6.95
C PHE A 73 0.27 -19.44 7.76
N ASN A 74 0.98 -20.45 7.31
CA ASN A 74 2.08 -21.02 8.07
C ASN A 74 3.44 -20.46 7.66
N GLU A 75 3.75 -20.42 6.37
CA GLU A 75 5.04 -19.90 5.91
C GLU A 75 5.13 -18.36 6.01
N LEU A 76 4.09 -17.65 5.56
CA LEU A 76 4.05 -16.19 5.63
C LEU A 76 3.57 -15.65 6.98
N LYS A 77 3.30 -16.51 7.97
CA LYS A 77 2.75 -16.14 9.28
C LYS A 77 1.44 -15.35 9.18
N GLY A 78 0.69 -15.61 8.10
CA GLY A 78 -0.47 -14.83 7.71
C GLY A 78 -1.64 -14.93 8.68
N SER A 79 -2.45 -13.88 8.73
CA SER A 79 -3.78 -13.86 9.34
C SER A 79 -4.77 -13.22 8.37
N LEU A 80 -6.06 -13.52 8.53
CA LEU A 80 -7.11 -12.91 7.70
C LEU A 80 -7.25 -11.44 8.03
N LYS A 81 -7.58 -10.64 7.00
CA LYS A 81 -7.94 -9.23 7.12
C LYS A 81 -9.26 -9.00 6.39
N TYR A 82 -10.30 -8.60 7.12
CA TYR A 82 -11.60 -8.29 6.55
C TYR A 82 -11.83 -6.80 6.30
N GLY A 83 -10.95 -5.96 6.83
CA GLY A 83 -11.04 -4.51 6.67
C GLY A 83 -10.09 -3.76 7.59
N VAL A 84 -10.46 -2.54 7.87
CA VAL A 84 -9.75 -1.65 8.80
C VAL A 84 -10.72 -1.15 9.86
N ARG A 85 -10.29 -1.16 11.12
CA ARG A 85 -11.05 -0.66 12.25
C ARG A 85 -10.40 0.61 12.79
N PHE A 86 -11.20 1.66 12.88
CA PHE A 86 -10.77 2.99 13.30
C PHE A 86 -11.26 3.30 14.70
N PHE A 87 -10.39 3.91 15.51
CA PHE A 87 -10.72 4.38 16.86
C PHE A 87 -10.34 5.85 17.00
N ASN A 88 -11.28 6.63 17.55
CA ASN A 88 -11.11 8.06 17.79
C ASN A 88 -10.87 8.92 16.53
N TRP A 89 -11.15 8.38 15.34
CA TRP A 89 -11.17 9.15 14.09
C TRP A 89 -12.53 9.85 13.94
N GLY A 90 -12.52 11.09 13.43
CA GLY A 90 -13.70 11.93 13.46
C GLY A 90 -13.99 12.44 14.89
N LYS A 91 -15.07 13.20 15.07
CA LYS A 91 -15.36 13.88 16.35
C LYS A 91 -16.44 13.21 17.19
N LYS A 92 -17.28 12.39 16.58
CA LYS A 92 -18.46 11.80 17.23
C LYS A 92 -18.33 10.32 17.51
N ASN A 93 -17.76 9.58 16.58
CA ASN A 93 -17.67 8.13 16.68
C ASN A 93 -16.38 7.72 17.41
N LYS A 94 -16.52 6.92 18.47
CA LYS A 94 -15.36 6.34 19.13
C LYS A 94 -14.71 5.23 18.30
N ARG A 95 -15.54 4.52 17.52
CA ARG A 95 -15.12 3.38 16.69
C ARG A 95 -15.99 3.29 15.45
N PHE A 96 -15.39 2.93 14.31
CA PHE A 96 -16.09 2.46 13.12
C PHE A 96 -15.21 1.48 12.33
N GLU A 97 -15.81 0.77 11.39
CA GLU A 97 -15.14 -0.19 10.53
C GLU A 97 -15.30 0.20 9.06
N HIS A 98 -14.26 -0.09 8.29
CA HIS A 98 -14.27 -0.04 6.85
C HIS A 98 -13.93 -1.45 6.34
N ASP A 99 -14.97 -2.20 6.00
CA ASP A 99 -14.88 -3.61 5.62
C ASP A 99 -14.78 -3.77 4.10
N PHE A 100 -14.09 -4.82 3.66
CA PHE A 100 -13.91 -5.12 2.23
C PHE A 100 -15.16 -5.65 1.51
N GLY A 101 -16.27 -5.79 2.19
CA GLY A 101 -17.49 -6.34 1.63
C GLY A 101 -17.58 -7.88 1.72
N VAL A 102 -18.77 -8.39 1.39
CA VAL A 102 -19.12 -9.81 1.61
C VAL A 102 -18.24 -10.74 0.78
N GLY A 103 -17.59 -11.67 1.47
CA GLY A 103 -16.75 -12.70 0.83
C GLY A 103 -15.37 -12.22 0.39
N GLN A 104 -15.04 -10.95 0.58
CA GLN A 104 -13.71 -10.41 0.29
C GLN A 104 -12.84 -10.41 1.53
N TYR A 105 -11.55 -10.66 1.36
CA TYR A 105 -10.57 -10.59 2.43
C TYR A 105 -9.18 -10.28 1.86
N GLY A 106 -8.43 -9.49 2.60
CA GLY A 106 -6.99 -9.38 2.50
C GLY A 106 -6.32 -10.31 3.49
N ILE A 107 -5.02 -10.20 3.60
CA ILE A 107 -4.21 -10.89 4.62
C ILE A 107 -3.25 -9.90 5.29
N HIS A 108 -2.94 -10.18 6.53
CA HIS A 108 -1.70 -9.67 7.13
C HIS A 108 -0.64 -10.73 6.93
N MET A 109 0.58 -10.34 6.59
CA MET A 109 1.67 -11.29 6.36
C MET A 109 3.02 -10.70 6.80
N ASP A 110 3.96 -11.57 7.12
CA ASP A 110 5.33 -11.19 7.41
C ASP A 110 6.10 -10.90 6.11
N THR A 111 6.56 -9.68 5.92
CA THR A 111 7.29 -9.27 4.70
C THR A 111 8.64 -9.98 4.56
N SER A 112 9.33 -10.28 5.66
CA SER A 112 10.58 -11.04 5.62
C SER A 112 10.35 -12.53 5.28
N ALA A 113 9.26 -13.10 5.78
CA ALA A 113 8.83 -14.44 5.42
C ALA A 113 8.39 -14.51 3.95
N LEU A 114 7.65 -13.51 3.45
CA LEU A 114 7.28 -13.40 2.04
C LEU A 114 8.52 -13.46 1.15
N SER A 115 9.52 -12.62 1.43
CA SER A 115 10.77 -12.61 0.66
C SER A 115 11.49 -13.96 0.68
N THR A 116 11.74 -14.48 1.88
CA THR A 116 12.46 -15.75 2.05
C THR A 116 11.75 -16.91 1.37
N PHE A 117 10.42 -16.95 1.50
CA PHE A 117 9.61 -18.01 0.90
C PHE A 117 9.53 -17.86 -0.61
N THR A 118 9.31 -16.64 -1.12
CA THR A 118 9.20 -16.39 -2.57
C THR A 118 10.50 -16.73 -3.29
N LEU A 119 11.67 -16.37 -2.72
CA LEU A 119 12.98 -16.75 -3.27
C LEU A 119 13.13 -18.25 -3.49
N LYS A 120 12.63 -19.07 -2.55
CA LYS A 120 12.65 -20.54 -2.66
C LYS A 120 11.55 -21.07 -3.57
N HIS A 121 10.40 -20.42 -3.57
CA HIS A 121 9.22 -20.86 -4.32
C HIS A 121 9.37 -20.62 -5.82
N ILE A 122 9.93 -19.47 -6.21
CA ILE A 122 10.04 -19.05 -7.61
C ILE A 122 10.87 -20.02 -8.47
N GLU A 123 11.89 -20.63 -7.89
CA GLU A 123 12.74 -21.61 -8.57
C GLU A 123 12.01 -22.93 -8.91
N ASN A 124 10.84 -23.17 -8.24
CA ASN A 124 10.03 -24.37 -8.44
C ASN A 124 8.82 -24.15 -9.36
N ILE A 125 8.64 -22.96 -9.91
CA ILE A 125 7.55 -22.67 -10.85
C ILE A 125 7.94 -23.20 -12.22
N GLU A 126 7.27 -24.29 -12.63
CA GLU A 126 7.51 -24.91 -13.93
C GLU A 126 7.18 -23.97 -15.10
N GLY A 127 7.95 -24.06 -16.18
CA GLY A 127 7.73 -23.28 -17.40
C GLY A 127 8.28 -21.85 -17.34
N THR A 128 8.91 -21.44 -16.23
CA THR A 128 9.55 -20.14 -16.11
C THR A 128 11.06 -20.21 -16.45
N ASN A 129 11.60 -19.08 -16.87
CA ASN A 129 13.06 -18.87 -17.02
C ASN A 129 13.48 -17.72 -16.12
N ILE A 130 13.35 -17.93 -14.81
CA ILE A 130 13.65 -16.96 -13.77
C ILE A 130 14.91 -17.42 -13.04
N LYS A 131 15.92 -16.54 -13.00
CA LYS A 131 17.17 -16.76 -12.30
C LYS A 131 17.25 -15.84 -11.08
N VAL A 132 17.41 -16.41 -9.91
CA VAL A 132 17.70 -15.65 -8.68
C VAL A 132 19.20 -15.30 -8.64
N VAL A 133 19.50 -14.01 -8.48
CA VAL A 133 20.86 -13.47 -8.47
C VAL A 133 21.13 -12.76 -7.14
N ALA A 134 21.85 -13.43 -6.26
CA ALA A 134 22.26 -12.89 -4.95
C ALA A 134 23.50 -11.98 -5.13
N GLU A 135 23.25 -10.72 -5.48
CA GLU A 135 24.31 -9.74 -5.76
C GLU A 135 23.80 -8.31 -5.52
N LYS A 136 24.55 -7.52 -4.78
CA LYS A 136 24.26 -6.09 -4.62
C LYS A 136 24.44 -5.35 -5.95
N VAL A 137 23.44 -4.56 -6.33
CA VAL A 137 23.57 -3.64 -7.47
C VAL A 137 24.47 -2.47 -7.08
N LYS A 138 25.60 -2.33 -7.79
CA LYS A 138 26.60 -1.27 -7.57
C LYS A 138 26.57 -0.21 -8.66
N SER A 139 26.13 -0.60 -9.85
CA SER A 139 26.01 0.32 -10.99
C SER A 139 24.78 -0.02 -11.80
N ILE A 140 24.13 1.02 -12.30
CA ILE A 140 23.03 0.94 -13.24
C ILE A 140 23.11 2.13 -14.20
N GLU A 141 22.88 1.88 -15.46
CA GLU A 141 22.84 2.91 -16.50
C GLU A 141 21.64 2.64 -17.41
N SER A 142 20.88 3.68 -17.76
CA SER A 142 19.76 3.61 -18.71
C SER A 142 20.15 4.29 -20.01
N SER A 143 19.76 3.70 -21.12
CA SER A 143 19.92 4.25 -22.47
C SER A 143 18.78 3.77 -23.38
N PRO A 144 18.55 4.37 -24.56
CA PRO A 144 17.51 3.89 -25.49
C PRO A 144 17.67 2.44 -25.95
N ASN A 145 18.82 1.83 -25.71
CA ASN A 145 19.12 0.44 -26.09
C ASN A 145 18.92 -0.55 -24.95
N GLY A 146 18.49 -0.11 -23.76
CA GLY A 146 18.32 -0.93 -22.56
C GLY A 146 19.10 -0.40 -21.36
N CYS A 147 19.09 -1.17 -20.29
CA CYS A 147 19.83 -0.88 -19.05
C CYS A 147 21.04 -1.79 -18.90
N ILE A 148 22.11 -1.25 -18.30
CA ILE A 148 23.28 -2.02 -17.88
C ILE A 148 23.28 -2.08 -16.35
N VAL A 149 23.16 -3.28 -15.77
CA VAL A 149 23.18 -3.48 -14.31
C VAL A 149 24.41 -4.32 -13.97
N ASN A 150 25.34 -3.80 -13.18
CA ASN A 150 26.61 -4.45 -12.85
C ASN A 150 27.34 -5.02 -14.09
N GLY A 151 27.35 -4.29 -15.21
CA GLY A 151 27.97 -4.71 -16.48
C GLY A 151 27.16 -5.73 -17.29
N ARG A 152 25.97 -6.13 -16.88
CA ARG A 152 25.06 -7.00 -17.63
C ARG A 152 23.97 -6.17 -18.34
N ASN A 153 23.69 -6.52 -19.60
CA ASN A 153 22.67 -5.83 -20.41
C ASN A 153 21.28 -6.44 -20.17
N TYR A 154 20.30 -5.57 -20.01
CA TYR A 154 18.87 -5.88 -19.89
C TYR A 154 18.07 -5.01 -20.85
N ASN A 155 17.02 -5.58 -21.43
CA ASN A 155 16.09 -4.84 -22.27
C ASN A 155 15.17 -3.95 -21.39
N PHE A 156 14.84 -4.44 -20.18
CA PHE A 156 13.97 -3.72 -19.24
C PHE A 156 14.39 -4.02 -17.79
N VAL A 157 14.30 -3.03 -16.92
CA VAL A 157 14.60 -3.16 -15.48
C VAL A 157 13.45 -2.61 -14.66
N VAL A 158 13.02 -3.38 -13.65
CA VAL A 158 12.09 -2.92 -12.63
C VAL A 158 12.84 -2.71 -11.31
N ASP A 159 12.88 -1.48 -10.86
CA ASP A 159 13.51 -1.10 -9.59
C ASP A 159 12.52 -1.20 -8.42
N CYS A 160 12.70 -2.21 -7.59
CA CYS A 160 11.99 -2.45 -6.34
C CYS A 160 12.93 -2.29 -5.13
N SER A 161 13.97 -1.46 -5.23
CA SER A 161 15.03 -1.33 -4.20
C SER A 161 14.58 -0.58 -2.93
N GLY A 162 13.42 0.03 -2.95
CA GLY A 162 12.85 0.77 -1.80
C GLY A 162 12.98 2.28 -1.94
N TYR A 163 13.10 3.01 -0.82
CA TYR A 163 13.07 4.49 -0.79
C TYR A 163 14.17 5.19 -1.57
N GLU A 164 15.30 4.54 -1.74
CA GLU A 164 16.43 5.07 -2.48
C GLU A 164 16.52 4.35 -3.83
N PRO A 165 15.83 4.85 -4.88
CA PRO A 165 15.86 4.24 -6.19
C PRO A 165 17.27 4.26 -6.77
N LEU A 166 17.54 3.34 -7.66
CA LEU A 166 18.88 3.20 -8.26
C LEU A 166 19.18 4.31 -9.26
N LEU A 167 18.14 4.74 -10.02
CA LEU A 167 18.22 5.85 -10.96
C LEU A 167 17.19 6.93 -10.63
N TYR A 168 17.40 8.13 -11.16
CA TYR A 168 16.47 9.26 -11.11
C TYR A 168 16.07 9.64 -9.67
N LYS A 169 17.03 9.73 -8.77
CA LYS A 169 16.83 9.93 -7.32
C LYS A 169 16.11 11.20 -6.95
N ASP A 170 16.18 12.22 -7.80
CA ASP A 170 15.58 13.54 -7.60
C ASP A 170 14.26 13.72 -8.36
N GLU A 171 13.83 12.71 -9.13
CA GLU A 171 12.63 12.77 -9.97
C GLU A 171 11.38 12.33 -9.17
N TYR A 172 10.97 13.16 -8.22
CA TYR A 172 9.81 12.96 -7.37
C TYR A 172 8.96 14.22 -7.24
N ILE A 173 7.67 14.01 -7.02
CA ILE A 173 6.69 15.04 -6.66
C ILE A 173 6.32 14.84 -5.20
N ASP A 174 6.59 15.87 -4.38
CA ASP A 174 6.24 15.84 -2.96
C ASP A 174 4.72 15.91 -2.79
N SER A 175 4.22 15.29 -1.72
CA SER A 175 2.79 15.33 -1.38
C SER A 175 2.30 16.76 -1.19
N GLU A 176 1.17 17.10 -1.82
CA GLU A 176 0.44 18.36 -1.60
C GLU A 176 -0.14 18.44 -0.17
N ILE A 177 -0.43 17.29 0.44
CA ILE A 177 -0.98 17.19 1.80
C ILE A 177 -0.16 16.23 2.67
N PRO A 178 1.09 16.59 3.02
CA PRO A 178 1.87 15.75 3.93
C PRO A 178 1.12 15.62 5.28
N THR A 179 0.94 14.39 5.71
CA THR A 179 0.24 14.02 6.94
C THR A 179 1.24 13.57 7.99
N VAL A 180 1.45 12.27 8.12
CA VAL A 180 2.51 11.69 8.96
C VAL A 180 3.73 11.33 8.08
N ASP A 181 4.94 11.45 8.63
CA ASP A 181 6.21 11.22 7.94
C ASP A 181 7.19 10.36 8.75
N SER A 182 6.77 9.95 9.93
CA SER A 182 7.61 9.22 10.87
C SER A 182 6.81 8.19 11.66
N ALA A 183 7.46 7.13 12.13
CA ALA A 183 6.86 6.16 13.03
C ALA A 183 7.87 5.54 14.00
N VAL A 184 7.37 5.20 15.20
CA VAL A 184 8.04 4.32 16.15
C VAL A 184 7.34 2.97 16.11
N ILE A 185 8.04 1.92 15.65
CA ILE A 185 7.47 0.61 15.38
C ILE A 185 7.92 -0.41 16.43
N TYR A 186 6.97 -0.98 17.12
CA TYR A 186 7.18 -2.00 18.16
C TYR A 186 6.62 -3.35 17.73
N ARG A 187 7.39 -4.42 17.96
CA ARG A 187 6.99 -5.81 17.73
C ARG A 187 6.70 -6.48 19.07
N ARG A 188 5.45 -6.77 19.29
CA ARG A 188 5.01 -7.53 20.46
C ARG A 188 5.01 -9.01 20.12
N MET A 189 5.84 -9.81 20.79
CA MET A 189 6.00 -11.24 20.53
C MET A 189 4.87 -12.06 21.15
N LYS A 190 3.63 -11.70 20.79
CA LYS A 190 2.39 -12.42 21.11
C LYS A 190 1.52 -12.52 19.87
N PRO A 191 0.88 -13.66 19.55
CA PRO A 191 -0.04 -13.79 18.43
C PRO A 191 -1.14 -12.72 18.43
N GLY A 192 -1.45 -12.16 17.28
CA GLY A 192 -2.65 -11.34 17.10
C GLY A 192 -3.89 -12.24 16.99
N LYS A 193 -4.98 -11.84 17.65
CA LYS A 193 -6.22 -12.63 17.70
C LYS A 193 -7.42 -11.93 17.07
N TRP A 194 -7.17 -10.94 16.24
CA TRP A 194 -8.21 -10.20 15.52
C TRP A 194 -7.97 -10.24 14.01
N ASN A 195 -8.93 -9.77 13.22
CA ASN A 195 -8.99 -9.96 11.77
C ASN A 195 -9.15 -8.67 10.97
N HIS A 196 -8.79 -7.53 11.57
CA HIS A 196 -8.74 -6.21 10.93
C HIS A 196 -7.36 -5.60 11.16
N THR A 197 -6.93 -4.71 10.28
CA THR A 197 -5.91 -3.74 10.68
C THR A 197 -6.59 -2.73 11.60
N VAL A 198 -5.97 -2.34 12.70
CA VAL A 198 -6.55 -1.35 13.60
C VAL A 198 -5.80 -0.03 13.51
N HIS A 199 -6.54 1.07 13.53
CA HIS A 199 -6.00 2.42 13.49
C HIS A 199 -6.56 3.23 14.66
N PHE A 200 -5.70 3.54 15.64
CA PHE A 200 -6.04 4.36 16.81
C PHE A 200 -5.52 5.77 16.61
N ALA A 201 -6.40 6.77 16.49
CA ALA A 201 -5.96 8.15 16.58
C ALA A 201 -5.43 8.45 17.99
N HIS A 202 -4.38 9.23 18.08
CA HIS A 202 -3.82 9.80 19.31
C HIS A 202 -3.47 11.28 19.09
N GLU A 203 -3.04 11.96 20.11
CA GLU A 203 -2.80 13.42 20.07
C GLU A 203 -1.88 13.86 18.93
N ASN A 204 -0.84 13.08 18.64
CA ASN A 204 0.23 13.46 17.71
C ASN A 204 0.10 12.80 16.31
N GLY A 205 -0.94 12.04 16.06
CA GLY A 205 -1.13 11.24 14.85
C GLY A 205 -2.01 10.04 15.08
N TRP A 206 -1.57 8.86 14.67
CA TRP A 206 -2.34 7.62 14.84
C TRP A 206 -1.42 6.40 14.93
N MET A 207 -1.91 5.33 15.52
CA MET A 207 -1.18 4.10 15.67
C MET A 207 -1.86 2.96 14.92
N PHE A 208 -1.12 2.23 14.10
CA PHE A 208 -1.63 1.00 13.50
C PHE A 208 -1.28 -0.23 14.32
N GLY A 209 -2.15 -1.26 14.24
CA GLY A 209 -1.89 -2.60 14.77
C GLY A 209 -2.12 -3.67 13.70
N ILE A 210 -1.12 -4.50 13.46
CA ILE A 210 -1.13 -5.60 12.50
C ILE A 210 -1.02 -6.92 13.26
N PRO A 211 -2.05 -7.79 13.23
CA PRO A 211 -1.99 -9.11 13.85
C PRO A 211 -1.32 -10.10 12.92
N LEU A 212 -0.25 -10.72 13.37
CA LEU A 212 0.34 -11.89 12.74
C LEU A 212 0.14 -13.12 13.63
N ARG A 213 0.30 -14.30 13.08
CA ARG A 213 0.07 -15.54 13.82
C ARG A 213 1.08 -15.78 14.96
N ASP A 214 2.25 -15.20 14.88
CA ASP A 214 3.33 -15.35 15.86
C ASP A 214 3.60 -14.07 16.66
N ARG A 215 3.14 -12.91 16.18
CA ARG A 215 3.37 -11.61 16.81
C ARG A 215 2.32 -10.58 16.42
N GLN A 216 2.42 -9.43 17.05
CA GLN A 216 1.72 -8.20 16.67
C GLN A 216 2.74 -7.13 16.31
N THR A 217 2.45 -6.31 15.31
CA THR A 217 3.26 -5.13 15.03
C THR A 217 2.43 -3.88 15.27
N TRP A 218 2.97 -2.97 16.06
CA TRP A 218 2.36 -1.69 16.41
C TRP A 218 3.24 -0.56 15.92
N GLY A 219 2.65 0.38 15.19
CA GLY A 219 3.39 1.53 14.67
C GLY A 219 2.72 2.84 15.08
N TYR A 220 3.37 3.57 15.97
CA TYR A 220 2.98 4.92 16.38
C TYR A 220 3.46 5.90 15.32
N THR A 221 2.56 6.34 14.44
CA THR A 221 2.86 7.29 13.36
C THR A 221 2.63 8.72 13.82
N PHE A 222 3.47 9.63 13.35
CA PHE A 222 3.39 11.05 13.72
C PHE A 222 4.02 11.94 12.64
N SER A 223 3.73 13.24 12.71
CA SER A 223 4.39 14.23 11.87
C SER A 223 5.57 14.86 12.60
N SER A 224 6.76 14.78 12.00
CA SER A 224 7.99 15.38 12.53
C SER A 224 7.92 16.91 12.68
N LYS A 225 6.94 17.55 12.02
CA LYS A 225 6.62 18.97 12.19
C LYS A 225 6.13 19.29 13.61
N PHE A 226 5.44 18.35 14.27
CA PHE A 226 4.74 18.58 15.54
C PHE A 226 5.28 17.78 16.71
N THR A 227 6.01 16.70 16.44
CA THR A 227 6.41 15.72 17.47
C THR A 227 7.83 15.20 17.18
N THR A 228 8.66 15.12 18.20
CA THR A 228 10.00 14.51 18.12
C THR A 228 9.92 12.98 18.26
N GLU A 229 11.02 12.28 17.94
CA GLU A 229 11.14 10.84 18.17
C GLU A 229 10.96 10.47 19.65
N GLU A 230 11.54 11.25 20.55
CA GLU A 230 11.48 11.05 21.99
C GLU A 230 10.04 11.15 22.50
N GLU A 231 9.31 12.20 22.12
CA GLU A 231 7.90 12.38 22.47
C GLU A 231 7.02 11.25 21.91
N ALA A 232 7.32 10.78 20.68
CA ALA A 232 6.62 9.65 20.08
C ALA A 232 6.87 8.33 20.83
N ARG A 233 8.10 8.08 21.31
CA ARG A 233 8.43 6.93 22.16
C ARG A 233 7.71 6.98 23.51
N GLU A 234 7.65 8.16 24.13
CA GLU A 234 6.87 8.37 25.36
C GLU A 234 5.37 8.16 25.11
N GLY A 235 4.84 8.64 23.97
CA GLY A 235 3.46 8.43 23.54
C GLY A 235 3.14 6.94 23.37
N LEU A 236 4.01 6.21 22.68
CA LEU A 236 3.88 4.76 22.52
C LEU A 236 3.90 4.04 23.88
N GLN A 237 4.82 4.39 24.78
CA GLN A 237 4.91 3.80 26.12
C GLN A 237 3.65 4.09 26.95
N LYS A 238 3.04 5.26 26.81
CA LYS A 238 1.75 5.59 27.48
C LYS A 238 0.58 4.73 26.95
N LEU A 239 0.56 4.43 25.66
CA LEU A 239 -0.44 3.56 25.06
C LEU A 239 -0.23 2.08 25.37
N MET A 240 1.00 1.69 25.68
CA MET A 240 1.41 0.32 25.98
C MET A 240 2.17 0.22 27.31
N PRO A 241 1.52 0.55 28.45
CA PRO A 241 2.22 0.74 29.73
C PRO A 241 2.90 -0.51 30.27
N ASP A 242 2.38 -1.69 29.92
CA ASP A 242 2.90 -2.99 30.40
C ASP A 242 3.95 -3.61 29.47
N GLU A 243 4.29 -2.93 28.35
CA GLU A 243 5.26 -3.43 27.37
C GLU A 243 6.57 -2.65 27.47
N ASP A 244 7.70 -3.32 27.27
CA ASP A 244 9.00 -2.66 27.10
C ASP A 244 9.18 -2.22 25.65
N VAL A 245 8.83 -0.98 25.36
CA VAL A 245 8.93 -0.41 24.00
C VAL A 245 10.33 0.15 23.68
N SER A 246 11.32 -0.04 24.53
CA SER A 246 12.70 0.44 24.31
C SER A 246 13.32 -0.11 23.03
N THR A 247 12.91 -1.33 22.62
CA THR A 247 13.35 -1.99 21.38
C THR A 247 12.62 -1.50 20.12
N ALA A 248 11.67 -0.57 20.27
CA ALA A 248 10.94 -0.03 19.13
C ALA A 248 11.87 0.69 18.16
N ARG A 249 11.67 0.46 16.87
CA ARG A 249 12.48 1.04 15.82
C ARG A 249 11.86 2.33 15.29
N TYR A 250 12.65 3.39 15.23
CA TYR A 250 12.29 4.62 14.54
C TYR A 250 12.49 4.48 13.03
N VAL A 251 11.53 4.95 12.26
CA VAL A 251 11.58 5.07 10.80
C VAL A 251 11.01 6.42 10.38
N THR A 252 11.55 6.96 9.30
CA THR A 252 11.06 8.20 8.70
C THR A 252 11.02 8.04 7.19
N TRP A 253 10.16 8.82 6.55
CA TRP A 253 10.00 8.86 5.10
C TRP A 253 9.60 10.25 4.65
N LYS A 254 9.76 10.52 3.37
CA LYS A 254 9.23 11.71 2.72
C LYS A 254 8.00 11.31 1.91
N PRO A 255 6.79 11.83 2.25
CA PRO A 255 5.60 11.56 1.45
C PRO A 255 5.75 12.11 0.04
N ARG A 256 5.89 11.23 -0.95
CA ARG A 256 6.17 11.59 -2.34
C ARG A 256 5.83 10.48 -3.31
N PHE A 257 5.63 10.84 -4.58
CA PHE A 257 5.53 9.92 -5.70
C PHE A 257 6.59 10.22 -6.75
N ALA A 258 6.99 9.21 -7.52
CA ALA A 258 7.86 9.41 -8.67
C ALA A 258 7.17 10.26 -9.74
N SER A 259 7.91 11.13 -10.41
CA SER A 259 7.37 11.96 -11.49
C SER A 259 6.99 11.15 -12.74
N PHE A 260 7.44 9.91 -12.83
CA PHE A 260 7.09 8.93 -13.86
C PHE A 260 7.23 7.51 -13.32
N LEU A 261 6.47 6.58 -13.88
CA LEU A 261 6.61 5.15 -13.61
C LEU A 261 7.67 4.51 -14.51
N ILE A 262 7.56 4.75 -15.83
CA ILE A 262 8.46 4.22 -16.86
C ILE A 262 9.25 5.39 -17.44
N ASP A 263 10.58 5.27 -17.50
CA ASP A 263 11.49 6.34 -17.94
C ASP A 263 11.32 6.71 -19.42
N ASP A 264 11.93 7.82 -19.82
CA ASP A 264 11.82 8.32 -21.20
C ASP A 264 12.35 7.34 -22.25
N ASN A 265 13.33 6.55 -21.90
CA ASN A 265 13.88 5.52 -22.75
C ASN A 265 12.97 4.29 -22.89
N GLY A 266 11.98 4.11 -22.00
CA GLY A 266 11.08 2.95 -21.98
C GLY A 266 11.76 1.65 -21.52
N VAL A 267 12.84 1.74 -20.77
CA VAL A 267 13.67 0.58 -20.38
C VAL A 267 13.85 0.41 -18.89
N TYR A 268 13.35 1.35 -18.09
CA TYR A 268 13.44 1.34 -16.64
C TYR A 268 12.11 1.75 -16.03
N ALA A 269 11.65 1.00 -15.04
CA ALA A 269 10.46 1.34 -14.26
C ALA A 269 10.75 1.23 -12.75
N ARG A 270 9.95 1.92 -11.95
CA ARG A 270 9.98 1.87 -10.49
C ARG A 270 8.77 1.14 -9.95
N ASN A 271 8.91 0.42 -8.83
CA ASN A 271 7.79 -0.20 -8.14
C ASN A 271 7.96 -0.14 -6.61
N GLY A 272 6.86 -0.23 -5.88
CA GLY A 272 6.82 -0.09 -4.43
C GLY A 272 7.34 1.27 -3.96
N ASN A 273 8.12 1.29 -2.89
CA ASN A 273 8.62 2.56 -2.32
C ASN A 273 9.58 3.33 -3.24
N ALA A 274 10.15 2.69 -4.27
CA ALA A 274 10.92 3.38 -5.31
C ALA A 274 10.00 4.21 -6.23
N ALA A 275 8.75 3.80 -6.44
CA ALA A 275 7.75 4.57 -7.15
C ALA A 275 7.11 5.65 -6.26
N GLY A 276 6.92 5.37 -4.97
CA GLY A 276 6.37 6.35 -4.05
C GLY A 276 5.83 5.74 -2.76
N PHE A 277 5.66 6.59 -1.77
CA PHE A 277 5.01 6.23 -0.53
C PHE A 277 4.48 7.47 0.16
N MET A 278 3.26 7.38 0.67
CA MET A 278 2.62 8.45 1.42
C MET A 278 2.62 8.15 2.91
N GLU A 279 1.83 7.18 3.30
CA GLU A 279 1.69 6.70 4.68
C GLU A 279 1.01 5.33 4.70
N PRO A 280 1.07 4.59 5.83
CA PRO A 280 0.52 3.23 5.89
C PRO A 280 -1.02 3.16 6.06
N LEU A 281 -1.76 4.27 5.92
CA LEU A 281 -3.20 4.30 6.11
C LEU A 281 -3.91 3.39 5.08
N GLN A 282 -4.91 2.62 5.53
CA GLN A 282 -5.77 1.75 4.69
C GLN A 282 -5.03 0.68 3.89
N SER A 283 -3.71 0.52 4.07
CA SER A 283 -2.88 -0.41 3.28
C SER A 283 -2.82 -0.05 1.79
N LEU A 284 -2.98 1.22 1.45
CA LEU A 284 -3.00 1.72 0.07
C LEU A 284 -1.64 1.54 -0.62
N SER A 285 -0.53 1.51 0.12
CA SER A 285 0.80 1.21 -0.44
C SER A 285 0.86 -0.17 -1.12
N GLY A 286 0.17 -1.17 -0.55
CA GLY A 286 0.06 -2.49 -1.15
C GLY A 286 -0.77 -2.48 -2.44
N LEU A 287 -1.88 -1.75 -2.44
CA LEU A 287 -2.73 -1.58 -3.63
C LEU A 287 -1.95 -0.85 -4.74
N HIS A 288 -1.26 0.24 -4.42
CA HIS A 288 -0.44 0.99 -5.36
C HIS A 288 0.67 0.12 -5.99
N THR A 289 1.36 -0.67 -5.17
CA THR A 289 2.36 -1.63 -5.64
C THR A 289 1.76 -2.64 -6.64
N GLU A 290 0.57 -3.14 -6.37
CA GLU A 290 -0.12 -4.10 -7.23
C GLU A 290 -0.58 -3.46 -8.55
N GLN A 291 -1.13 -2.25 -8.52
CA GLN A 291 -1.49 -1.48 -9.71
C GLN A 291 -0.27 -1.23 -10.61
N ILE A 292 0.84 -0.79 -10.02
CA ILE A 292 2.12 -0.61 -10.74
C ILE A 292 2.57 -1.93 -11.35
N THR A 293 2.51 -3.02 -10.59
CA THR A 293 2.91 -4.35 -11.07
C THR A 293 2.11 -4.76 -12.30
N SER A 294 0.80 -4.54 -12.31
CA SER A 294 -0.06 -4.82 -13.46
C SER A 294 0.28 -3.94 -14.66
N ILE A 295 0.44 -2.63 -14.47
CA ILE A 295 0.81 -1.70 -15.55
C ILE A 295 2.16 -2.09 -16.18
N ILE A 296 3.14 -2.49 -15.37
CA ILE A 296 4.45 -2.93 -15.87
C ILE A 296 4.32 -4.23 -16.66
N CYS A 297 3.47 -5.18 -16.22
CA CYS A 297 3.21 -6.41 -16.98
C CYS A 297 2.58 -6.12 -18.34
N ASP A 298 1.55 -5.27 -18.37
CA ASP A 298 0.88 -4.84 -19.61
C ASP A 298 1.87 -4.13 -20.55
N TYR A 299 2.74 -3.27 -20.01
CA TYR A 299 3.75 -2.56 -20.79
C TYR A 299 4.76 -3.54 -21.43
N VAL A 300 5.27 -4.48 -20.66
CA VAL A 300 6.26 -5.47 -21.14
C VAL A 300 5.68 -6.42 -22.18
N ASN A 301 4.36 -6.67 -22.12
CA ASN A 301 3.62 -7.51 -23.08
C ASN A 301 3.10 -6.74 -24.30
N ASP A 302 3.44 -5.45 -24.45
CA ASP A 302 2.92 -4.55 -25.50
C ASP A 302 1.40 -4.29 -25.44
N ASP A 303 0.75 -4.57 -24.31
CA ASP A 303 -0.69 -4.32 -24.11
C ASP A 303 -0.98 -2.87 -23.64
N CYS A 304 0.06 -2.15 -23.17
CA CYS A 304 -0.02 -0.78 -22.71
C CYS A 304 1.16 0.06 -23.23
N SER A 305 0.92 1.30 -23.65
CA SER A 305 2.00 2.23 -24.00
C SER A 305 2.63 2.85 -22.74
N LYS A 306 3.90 3.27 -22.83
CA LYS A 306 4.59 4.01 -21.76
C LYS A 306 3.78 5.23 -21.31
N GLN A 307 3.25 6.00 -22.26
CA GLN A 307 2.46 7.20 -21.96
C GLN A 307 1.21 6.83 -21.15
N LEU A 308 0.45 5.84 -21.58
CA LEU A 308 -0.76 5.39 -20.89
C LEU A 308 -0.46 4.86 -19.50
N GLY A 309 0.62 4.09 -19.34
CA GLY A 309 1.07 3.58 -18.04
C GLY A 309 1.44 4.70 -17.06
N ASN A 310 2.19 5.70 -17.53
CA ASN A 310 2.54 6.87 -16.72
C ASN A 310 1.30 7.73 -16.36
N GLU A 311 0.37 7.92 -17.28
CA GLU A 311 -0.88 8.65 -17.02
C GLU A 311 -1.77 7.90 -16.00
N ALA A 312 -1.88 6.58 -16.12
CA ALA A 312 -2.68 5.74 -15.23
C ALA A 312 -2.16 5.80 -13.79
N ILE A 313 -0.84 5.76 -13.59
CA ILE A 313 -0.29 5.81 -12.23
C ILE A 313 -0.44 7.20 -11.61
N ILE A 314 -0.24 8.27 -12.37
CA ILE A 314 -0.45 9.65 -11.88
C ILE A 314 -1.92 9.85 -11.46
N ALA A 315 -2.87 9.28 -12.21
CA ALA A 315 -4.28 9.31 -11.83
C ALA A 315 -4.52 8.57 -10.51
N SER A 316 -3.99 7.35 -10.37
CA SER A 316 -4.10 6.55 -9.13
C SER A 316 -3.47 7.25 -7.91
N GLU A 317 -2.33 7.91 -8.08
CA GLU A 317 -1.66 8.67 -7.02
C GLU A 317 -2.49 9.87 -6.56
N ARG A 318 -3.13 10.56 -7.49
CA ARG A 318 -4.09 11.64 -7.18
C ARG A 318 -5.26 11.13 -6.36
N GLU A 319 -5.82 10.01 -6.77
CA GLU A 319 -6.89 9.32 -6.07
C GLU A 319 -6.48 8.90 -4.65
N TRP A 320 -5.25 8.45 -4.47
CA TRP A 320 -4.72 8.14 -3.14
C TRP A 320 -4.67 9.39 -2.26
N LEU A 321 -4.17 10.54 -2.79
CA LEU A 321 -4.16 11.81 -2.05
C LEU A 321 -5.56 12.27 -1.66
N GLU A 322 -6.55 12.15 -2.55
CA GLU A 322 -7.93 12.47 -2.27
C GLU A 322 -8.51 11.58 -1.17
N GLY A 323 -8.24 10.28 -1.22
CA GLY A 323 -8.61 9.33 -0.19
C GLY A 323 -8.00 9.67 1.17
N LEU A 324 -6.72 10.03 1.23
CA LEU A 324 -6.06 10.49 2.45
C LEU A 324 -6.72 11.76 2.99
N ALA A 325 -6.91 12.77 2.14
CA ALA A 325 -7.57 14.01 2.53
C ALA A 325 -8.97 13.75 3.09
N TYR A 326 -9.70 12.82 2.49
CA TYR A 326 -11.03 12.42 2.96
C TYR A 326 -11.00 11.88 4.40
N HIS A 327 -10.00 11.07 4.76
CA HIS A 327 -9.84 10.55 6.12
C HIS A 327 -9.50 11.64 7.14
N TYR A 328 -8.69 12.61 6.77
CA TYR A 328 -8.21 13.63 7.69
C TYR A 328 -9.12 14.86 7.84
N GLN A 329 -10.01 15.16 6.90
CA GLN A 329 -10.77 16.40 6.84
C GLN A 329 -11.62 16.70 8.09
N MET A 330 -12.09 15.67 8.78
CA MET A 330 -12.90 15.84 10.01
C MET A 330 -12.03 15.82 11.28
N GLY A 331 -10.73 15.54 11.16
CA GLY A 331 -9.82 15.43 12.28
C GLY A 331 -10.08 14.16 13.11
N SER A 332 -9.88 14.27 14.39
CA SER A 332 -10.08 13.17 15.35
C SER A 332 -10.77 13.65 16.63
N ALA A 333 -10.92 12.74 17.59
CA ALA A 333 -11.39 13.08 18.94
C ALA A 333 -10.40 13.99 19.70
N PHE A 334 -9.17 14.14 19.20
CA PHE A 334 -8.13 14.96 19.82
C PHE A 334 -8.14 16.37 19.23
N ASP A 335 -8.10 17.39 20.11
CA ASP A 335 -7.91 18.77 19.74
C ASP A 335 -6.42 19.14 19.90
N SER A 336 -5.64 18.85 18.87
CA SER A 336 -4.19 19.05 18.88
C SER A 336 -3.70 19.86 17.69
N PRO A 337 -2.51 20.47 17.75
CA PRO A 337 -1.93 21.19 16.62
C PRO A 337 -1.83 20.34 15.35
N PHE A 338 -1.46 19.06 15.47
CA PHE A 338 -1.39 18.13 14.34
C PHE A 338 -2.77 17.94 13.67
N TRP A 339 -3.79 17.56 14.45
CA TRP A 339 -5.10 17.27 13.89
C TRP A 339 -5.81 18.52 13.33
N ASN A 340 -5.60 19.68 13.93
CA ASN A 340 -6.15 20.94 13.43
C ASN A 340 -5.49 21.34 12.09
N ASP A 341 -4.17 21.28 11.99
CA ASP A 341 -3.42 21.61 10.77
C ASP A 341 -3.78 20.66 9.62
N VAL A 342 -3.77 19.35 9.87
CA VAL A 342 -4.02 18.37 8.79
C VAL A 342 -5.48 18.41 8.33
N ALA A 343 -6.45 18.61 9.23
CA ALA A 343 -7.86 18.70 8.87
C ALA A 343 -8.17 19.95 8.04
N GLU A 344 -7.54 21.09 8.34
CA GLU A 344 -7.68 22.31 7.55
C GLU A 344 -7.13 22.13 6.13
N ARG A 345 -5.89 21.64 6.01
CA ARG A 345 -5.26 21.38 4.70
C ARG A 345 -6.02 20.35 3.88
N ALA A 346 -6.52 19.29 4.51
CA ALA A 346 -7.32 18.26 3.83
C ALA A 346 -8.64 18.83 3.27
N LYS A 347 -9.34 19.69 4.04
CA LYS A 347 -10.55 20.38 3.56
C LYS A 347 -10.26 21.31 2.40
N GLU A 348 -9.16 22.07 2.46
CA GLU A 348 -8.79 22.98 1.39
C GLU A 348 -8.44 22.22 0.11
N PHE A 349 -7.67 21.14 0.23
CA PHE A 349 -7.33 20.25 -0.87
C PHE A 349 -8.57 19.67 -1.54
N LEU A 350 -9.51 19.11 -0.77
CA LEU A 350 -10.74 18.54 -1.30
C LEU A 350 -11.64 19.57 -1.98
N LYS A 351 -11.71 20.81 -1.46
CA LYS A 351 -12.45 21.90 -2.14
C LYS A 351 -11.93 22.20 -3.52
N SER A 352 -10.62 22.10 -3.74
CA SER A 352 -9.99 22.32 -5.04
C SER A 352 -10.30 21.21 -6.05
N LYS A 353 -10.78 20.06 -5.59
CA LYS A 353 -11.03 18.84 -6.37
C LYS A 353 -12.51 18.50 -6.55
N GLN A 354 -13.43 19.21 -5.87
CA GLN A 354 -14.88 18.96 -5.99
C GLN A 354 -15.35 19.17 -7.43
N CYS A 355 -16.04 18.16 -7.98
CA CYS A 355 -16.86 18.34 -9.17
C CYS A 355 -17.90 19.43 -8.92
N SER A 356 -18.14 20.32 -9.85
CA SER A 356 -19.19 21.31 -9.73
C SER A 356 -20.57 20.62 -9.70
N GLU A 357 -21.59 21.25 -9.09
CA GLU A 357 -22.97 20.74 -9.16
C GLU A 357 -23.41 20.47 -10.62
N LYS A 358 -22.91 21.25 -11.54
CA LYS A 358 -23.17 21.08 -12.97
C LYS A 358 -22.54 19.80 -13.54
N ASP A 359 -21.30 19.46 -13.14
CA ASP A 359 -20.64 18.22 -13.59
C ASP A 359 -21.41 17.01 -13.10
N ILE A 360 -21.91 17.05 -11.86
CA ILE A 360 -22.74 16.00 -11.27
C ILE A 360 -24.07 15.87 -12.03
N GLU A 361 -24.74 16.99 -12.33
CA GLU A 361 -25.99 17.02 -13.12
C GLU A 361 -25.80 16.51 -14.56
N ASP A 362 -24.67 16.82 -15.18
CA ASP A 362 -24.37 16.40 -16.55
C ASP A 362 -24.07 14.89 -16.60
N ILE A 363 -23.36 14.34 -15.61
CA ILE A 363 -23.13 12.89 -15.47
C ILE A 363 -24.44 12.15 -15.15
N GLU A 364 -25.31 12.70 -14.28
CA GLU A 364 -26.63 12.12 -14.01
C GLU A 364 -27.51 12.03 -15.26
N LYS A 365 -27.39 12.96 -16.19
CA LYS A 365 -28.15 12.99 -17.45
C LYS A 365 -27.63 12.02 -18.50
N GLU A 366 -26.30 11.87 -18.59
CA GLU A 366 -25.67 11.07 -19.63
C GLU A 366 -25.65 9.58 -19.30
N ASN A 367 -25.32 9.18 -18.10
CA ASN A 367 -25.33 7.76 -17.70
C ASN A 367 -25.33 7.61 -16.17
N PRO A 368 -26.46 7.25 -15.55
CA PRO A 368 -26.54 7.02 -14.10
C PRO A 368 -25.54 5.98 -13.54
N LYS A 369 -24.99 5.09 -14.40
CA LYS A 369 -23.96 4.13 -14.01
C LYS A 369 -22.58 4.74 -13.90
N ASP A 370 -22.35 5.89 -14.53
CA ASP A 370 -21.04 6.58 -14.45
C ASP A 370 -20.84 7.35 -13.16
N ILE A 371 -21.90 7.46 -12.33
CA ILE A 371 -21.78 8.01 -10.98
C ILE A 371 -20.95 7.11 -10.07
N GLU A 372 -20.90 5.79 -10.33
CA GLU A 372 -19.96 4.90 -9.66
C GLU A 372 -18.48 5.29 -9.92
N ARG A 373 -18.21 6.08 -10.98
CA ARG A 373 -16.89 6.62 -11.31
C ARG A 373 -16.57 7.94 -10.62
N LEU A 374 -17.55 8.60 -9.97
CA LEU A 374 -17.32 9.76 -9.09
C LEU A 374 -16.83 9.36 -7.69
N ALA A 375 -16.62 8.07 -7.45
CA ALA A 375 -15.91 7.62 -6.28
C ALA A 375 -14.53 8.30 -6.25
N LEU A 376 -14.07 8.66 -5.05
CA LEU A 376 -12.70 9.15 -4.84
C LEU A 376 -11.75 7.99 -5.12
N GLY A 377 -11.50 7.76 -6.38
CA GLY A 377 -10.53 6.87 -6.97
C GLY A 377 -10.39 5.48 -6.40
N CYS A 378 -9.49 5.32 -5.44
CA CYS A 378 -9.24 4.01 -4.81
C CYS A 378 -10.37 3.55 -3.86
N PHE A 379 -11.39 4.39 -3.60
CA PHE A 379 -12.54 4.07 -2.76
C PHE A 379 -13.82 4.06 -3.60
N ALA A 380 -14.47 2.90 -3.70
CA ALA A 380 -15.77 2.77 -4.34
C ALA A 380 -16.87 3.51 -3.55
N CYS A 381 -18.06 3.69 -4.15
CA CYS A 381 -19.16 4.39 -3.47
C CYS A 381 -19.53 3.79 -2.11
N HIS A 382 -19.50 2.47 -1.97
CA HIS A 382 -19.79 1.81 -0.69
C HIS A 382 -18.71 2.07 0.36
N ASP A 383 -17.43 2.18 -0.02
CA ASP A 383 -16.32 2.53 0.86
C ASP A 383 -16.52 3.95 1.40
N LEU A 384 -16.87 4.89 0.51
CA LEU A 384 -17.13 6.27 0.89
C LEU A 384 -18.32 6.40 1.83
N LEU A 385 -19.35 5.56 1.68
CA LEU A 385 -20.49 5.53 2.60
C LEU A 385 -20.08 5.08 4.00
N GLN A 386 -19.34 3.98 4.11
CA GLN A 386 -18.83 3.49 5.39
C GLN A 386 -17.92 4.53 6.05
N LEU A 387 -16.97 5.09 5.28
CA LEU A 387 -16.05 6.10 5.76
C LEU A 387 -16.77 7.39 6.17
N SER A 388 -17.75 7.86 5.38
CA SER A 388 -18.48 9.09 5.69
C SER A 388 -19.27 8.97 6.98
N HIS A 389 -19.90 7.81 7.23
CA HIS A 389 -20.61 7.55 8.47
C HIS A 389 -19.65 7.52 9.66
N GLY A 390 -18.52 6.82 9.52
CA GLY A 390 -17.51 6.70 10.57
C GLY A 390 -16.77 8.01 10.88
N LEU A 391 -16.43 8.78 9.84
CA LEU A 391 -15.69 10.04 9.94
C LEU A 391 -16.57 11.27 10.22
N ASP A 392 -17.90 11.11 10.32
CA ASP A 392 -18.86 12.23 10.44
C ASP A 392 -18.85 13.21 9.27
N THR A 393 -18.45 12.74 8.10
CA THR A 393 -18.38 13.57 6.89
C THR A 393 -19.80 13.74 6.32
N PRO A 394 -20.25 14.95 5.97
CA PRO A 394 -21.55 15.15 5.36
C PRO A 394 -21.59 14.56 3.95
N THR A 395 -22.09 13.33 3.82
CA THR A 395 -22.24 12.61 2.54
C THR A 395 -23.16 13.31 1.56
N LYS A 396 -24.13 14.09 2.08
CA LYS A 396 -25.10 14.82 1.28
C LYS A 396 -24.49 15.87 0.36
N ASP A 397 -23.33 16.40 0.75
CA ASP A 397 -22.65 17.44 0.01
C ASP A 397 -21.75 16.88 -1.12
N ILE A 398 -21.39 15.58 -1.06
CA ILE A 398 -20.51 14.91 -2.04
C ILE A 398 -21.32 14.07 -3.03
N LEU A 399 -22.35 13.35 -2.56
CA LEU A 399 -23.09 12.36 -3.35
C LEU A 399 -24.50 12.83 -3.71
N GLY A 400 -24.83 14.10 -3.49
CA GLY A 400 -26.12 14.67 -3.91
C GLY A 400 -27.32 13.95 -3.31
N LYS A 401 -28.31 13.57 -4.11
CA LYS A 401 -29.65 13.13 -3.73
C LYS A 401 -29.80 11.61 -3.53
N TRP A 402 -28.73 10.84 -3.38
CA TRP A 402 -28.83 9.37 -3.31
C TRP A 402 -29.54 8.91 -2.04
N LYS A 403 -30.68 8.29 -2.22
CA LYS A 403 -31.36 7.51 -1.18
C LYS A 403 -30.70 6.13 -1.14
N PHE A 404 -29.66 5.99 -0.34
CA PHE A 404 -29.14 4.66 -0.03
C PHE A 404 -30.08 3.98 0.97
N ALA A 405 -30.40 2.70 0.73
CA ALA A 405 -31.00 1.86 1.73
C ALA A 405 -30.10 1.86 2.97
N ASP A 406 -30.70 1.89 4.16
CA ASP A 406 -29.98 1.73 5.41
C ASP A 406 -29.10 0.50 5.34
N PHE A 407 -27.82 0.69 5.05
CA PHE A 407 -26.80 -0.31 5.30
C PHE A 407 -26.59 -0.32 6.80
N ASN A 408 -27.39 -1.11 7.48
CA ASN A 408 -27.02 -1.57 8.81
C ASN A 408 -25.66 -2.23 8.67
N SER A 409 -24.65 -1.70 9.38
CA SER A 409 -23.39 -2.39 9.58
C SER A 409 -23.72 -3.85 9.88
N TYR A 410 -23.33 -4.76 9.01
CA TYR A 410 -23.44 -6.18 9.30
C TYR A 410 -22.58 -6.40 10.52
N GLY A 411 -23.23 -6.65 11.66
CA GLY A 411 -22.58 -6.76 12.94
C GLY A 411 -21.56 -7.89 12.95
N THR A 412 -20.33 -7.58 12.63
CA THR A 412 -19.19 -8.46 12.87
C THR A 412 -18.91 -8.62 14.37
N ASP A 413 -19.45 -7.72 15.19
CA ASP A 413 -19.32 -7.71 16.64
C ASP A 413 -19.86 -8.98 17.33
N GLU A 414 -20.93 -9.59 16.80
CA GLU A 414 -21.48 -10.82 17.37
C GLU A 414 -20.62 -12.05 17.11
N LEU A 415 -19.81 -12.06 16.05
CA LEU A 415 -18.98 -13.21 15.68
C LEU A 415 -17.60 -13.22 16.35
N TRP A 416 -17.05 -12.04 16.75
CA TRP A 416 -15.63 -11.93 17.14
C TRP A 416 -15.39 -11.24 18.47
N GLY A 417 -16.43 -10.83 19.19
CA GLY A 417 -16.36 -10.09 20.46
C GLY A 417 -15.93 -8.63 20.26
N ALA A 418 -16.68 -7.72 20.83
CA ALA A 418 -16.40 -6.30 20.76
C ALA A 418 -15.08 -5.96 21.48
N GLN A 419 -14.09 -5.49 20.73
CA GLN A 419 -12.88 -4.90 21.26
C GLN A 419 -13.01 -3.39 21.09
N ASP A 420 -13.20 -2.66 22.20
CA ASP A 420 -13.57 -1.24 22.16
C ASP A 420 -12.41 -0.30 22.49
N SER A 421 -11.28 -0.83 22.91
CA SER A 421 -10.11 -0.06 23.30
C SER A 421 -8.79 -0.72 22.88
N ILE A 422 -7.69 0.05 22.91
CA ILE A 422 -6.35 -0.50 22.66
C ILE A 422 -5.98 -1.56 23.70
N GLU A 423 -6.41 -1.40 24.96
CA GLU A 423 -6.16 -2.33 26.04
C GLU A 423 -6.76 -3.71 25.76
N ASP A 424 -7.90 -3.77 25.04
CA ASP A 424 -8.52 -5.04 24.65
C ASP A 424 -7.68 -5.79 23.61
N TYR A 425 -6.98 -5.10 22.73
CA TYR A 425 -6.05 -5.70 21.76
C TYR A 425 -4.73 -6.14 22.40
N LEU A 426 -4.37 -5.54 23.54
CA LEU A 426 -3.12 -5.83 24.26
C LEU A 426 -3.28 -6.98 25.28
N LYS A 427 -4.49 -7.41 25.61
CA LYS A 427 -4.76 -8.60 26.43
C LYS A 427 -4.44 -9.88 25.67
#